data_c6cbf8b447487711a8d7b6f36adcfba1
#
_entry.id   c6cbf8b447487711a8d7b6f36adcfba1
#
_cell.length_a   1.000
_cell.length_b   1.000
_cell.length_c   1.000
_cell.angle_alpha   90.00
_cell.angle_beta   90.00
_cell.angle_gamma   90.00
#
_symmetry.space_group_name_H-M   'P 1'
#
loop_
_entity.id
_entity.type
_entity.pdbx_description
1 polymer ?
#
loop_
_entity_poly.entity_id
_entity_poly.type
_entity_poly.pdbx_seq_one_letter_code
_entity_poly.pdbx_strand_id
1 'polypeptide(L)'
;MTSSAENRNDASDENLPPRRGRPRRKVPSLDRGGVLQFPTRSNPKDWRHRHFERKNPLNWDFASVRPALGRAMLDAVHRMSGPGKAIATGLTALAYQTQSKPFFLWLAETEKDARGQEPGKEDTILDPQIVEDFRIAMDLRATLGEVTGTTAYAYKAAPLRILRQLYLEDAAVLGPSWRDEDFLPGERIDDTKPNAPYSLAESQRIISACAAILHRTHDSGDPGDRAVMEIAAFVIIGLKLGIEPECLPVLTLANLRPDGRRIKVRYIKRRGGGGNGFRKSRTTNPSDCGIDTEEEAIADGTSFREAAGALALLRDRARERQDQDGGADDATPLFTFHCAADAFRAFSDHLNESGLRDDHGGRLPIVRNRLRPTWRTQRTIRHGGRLSIDRSDNSADVRAKHYLDNDRIRPFLENAVLDAQAQAWNHALSRRIVDLPNDASDDQVSAAAQKAEVAENDIATALSGEQDLWLASCRDFTNSPFDKPGTPCSKAFFGCVVCPNALITRRSLPAILGFRAHVERRRDEMGSPEWEALYGAAWREITHAILPQFDQRTVAEAETIARGLDMHLPPEMLQ
;
A
#
# COMPACT_ATOMS: atom_id res chain seq x y z
N MET A 1 66.30 -6.09 10.16
CA MET A 1 65.63 -4.86 10.66
C MET A 1 64.15 -5.14 10.65
N THR A 2 63.65 -5.55 11.78
CA THR A 2 62.29 -5.94 12.11
C THR A 2 61.48 -4.69 12.40
N SER A 3 60.33 -4.50 11.73
CA SER A 3 59.37 -3.49 12.11
C SER A 3 58.04 -4.19 12.45
N SER A 4 57.76 -4.14 13.72
CA SER A 4 56.53 -4.58 14.37
C SER A 4 55.32 -3.78 13.87
N ALA A 5 54.33 -4.42 13.34
CA ALA A 5 53.00 -3.88 13.16
C ALA A 5 52.21 -4.10 14.46
N GLU A 6 52.03 -3.04 15.23
CA GLU A 6 51.18 -3.04 16.42
C GLU A 6 49.71 -3.17 16.06
N ASN A 7 49.16 -4.19 16.64
CA ASN A 7 47.76 -4.51 16.74
C ASN A 7 47.02 -3.42 17.53
N ARG A 8 46.21 -2.58 16.86
CA ARG A 8 45.23 -1.67 17.47
C ARG A 8 43.85 -2.18 17.16
N ASN A 9 43.41 -3.13 17.94
CA ASN A 9 41.99 -3.41 18.05
C ASN A 9 41.64 -3.72 19.50
N ASP A 10 40.46 -3.33 19.87
CA ASP A 10 39.78 -3.50 21.15
C ASP A 10 40.00 -2.38 22.17
N ALA A 11 39.53 -1.17 21.79
CA ALA A 11 38.95 -0.27 22.77
C ALA A 11 37.43 -0.45 22.72
N SER A 12 36.94 -1.26 23.64
CA SER A 12 35.57 -1.52 23.94
C SER A 12 34.71 -0.25 23.99
N ASP A 13 33.71 -0.22 23.11
CA ASP A 13 32.62 0.79 23.03
C ASP A 13 31.65 0.70 24.23
N GLU A 14 32.10 0.13 25.36
CA GLU A 14 31.27 -0.12 26.54
C GLU A 14 31.06 1.09 27.46
N ASN A 15 31.74 2.20 27.24
CA ASN A 15 31.71 3.35 28.17
C ASN A 15 31.11 4.65 27.63
N LEU A 16 30.36 4.61 26.52
CA LEU A 16 29.58 5.77 26.14
C LEU A 16 28.29 5.82 26.98
N PRO A 17 27.99 6.95 27.67
CA PRO A 17 26.76 7.07 28.42
C PRO A 17 25.56 6.83 27.51
N PRO A 18 24.53 6.09 27.96
CA PRO A 18 23.39 5.76 27.13
C PRO A 18 22.73 7.03 26.62
N ARG A 19 22.68 7.21 25.31
CA ARG A 19 21.94 8.33 24.69
C ARG A 19 20.53 8.32 25.24
N ARG A 20 20.15 9.36 25.99
CA ARG A 20 18.81 9.54 26.56
C ARG A 20 17.80 9.46 25.42
N GLY A 21 16.91 8.45 25.43
CA GLY A 21 15.71 8.44 24.61
C GLY A 21 15.41 7.20 23.78
N ARG A 22 16.30 6.23 23.60
CA ARG A 22 15.98 5.02 22.85
C ARG A 22 16.06 3.79 23.76
N PRO A 23 14.92 3.15 24.13
CA PRO A 23 14.96 1.91 24.88
C PRO A 23 15.73 0.85 24.07
N ARG A 24 16.67 0.15 24.70
CA ARG A 24 17.39 -0.98 24.07
C ARG A 24 16.35 -1.97 23.53
N ARG A 25 16.44 -2.30 22.24
CA ARG A 25 15.59 -3.33 21.65
C ARG A 25 15.90 -4.65 22.34
N LYS A 26 14.91 -5.23 23.04
CA LYS A 26 15.07 -6.55 23.66
C LYS A 26 15.28 -7.58 22.57
N VAL A 27 16.22 -8.49 22.79
CA VAL A 27 16.56 -9.59 21.86
C VAL A 27 15.67 -10.80 22.17
N PRO A 28 15.26 -11.60 21.16
CA PRO A 28 14.59 -12.87 21.41
C PRO A 28 15.41 -13.78 22.32
N SER A 29 14.74 -14.55 23.18
CA SER A 29 15.36 -15.50 24.09
C SER A 29 14.90 -16.92 23.81
N LEU A 30 15.80 -17.88 23.93
CA LEU A 30 15.51 -19.31 23.85
C LEU A 30 15.76 -19.92 25.23
N ASP A 31 14.71 -20.54 25.81
CA ASP A 31 14.85 -21.19 27.10
C ASP A 31 15.45 -22.61 26.99
N ARG A 32 15.75 -23.21 28.15
CA ARG A 32 16.32 -24.58 28.21
C ARG A 32 15.34 -25.65 27.72
N GLY A 33 14.03 -25.36 27.77
CA GLY A 33 12.96 -26.24 27.29
C GLY A 33 12.77 -26.19 25.77
N GLY A 34 13.54 -25.36 25.04
CA GLY A 34 13.41 -25.25 23.59
C GLY A 34 12.26 -24.34 23.14
N VAL A 35 11.93 -23.37 23.97
CA VAL A 35 10.88 -22.39 23.65
C VAL A 35 11.50 -21.06 23.28
N LEU A 36 11.31 -20.64 22.01
CA LEU A 36 11.76 -19.36 21.49
C LEU A 36 10.71 -18.29 21.79
N GLN A 37 11.09 -17.29 22.58
CA GLN A 37 10.24 -16.17 22.95
C GLN A 37 10.72 -14.88 22.29
N PHE A 38 9.81 -14.20 21.62
CA PHE A 38 10.06 -12.84 21.15
C PHE A 38 9.62 -11.83 22.21
N PRO A 39 10.45 -10.79 22.46
CA PRO A 39 10.08 -9.79 23.45
C PRO A 39 8.84 -9.03 22.98
N THR A 40 7.81 -9.03 23.82
CA THR A 40 6.71 -8.08 23.68
C THR A 40 7.25 -6.69 23.93
N ARG A 41 7.02 -5.76 23.03
CA ARG A 41 7.39 -4.36 23.25
C ARG A 41 6.52 -3.80 24.35
N SER A 42 7.12 -3.49 25.47
CA SER A 42 6.49 -3.24 26.75
C SER A 42 6.08 -1.79 26.99
N ASN A 43 5.58 -1.06 26.00
CA ASN A 43 4.88 0.18 26.31
C ASN A 43 3.47 0.14 25.71
N PRO A 44 2.46 -0.36 26.45
CA PRO A 44 1.07 -0.37 26.00
C PRO A 44 0.50 1.04 25.84
N LYS A 45 1.15 2.07 26.39
CA LYS A 45 0.72 3.47 26.31
C LYS A 45 1.12 4.16 25.01
N ASP A 46 2.13 3.66 24.30
CA ASP A 46 2.51 4.22 23.01
C ASP A 46 1.89 3.41 21.87
N TRP A 47 0.87 3.97 21.20
CA TRP A 47 0.19 3.35 20.08
C TRP A 47 1.17 2.91 18.96
N ARG A 48 2.33 3.56 18.83
CA ARG A 48 3.39 3.23 17.86
C ARG A 48 4.04 1.88 18.15
N HIS A 49 3.86 1.35 19.35
CA HIS A 49 4.50 0.12 19.82
C HIS A 49 3.52 -1.02 20.12
N ARG A 50 2.21 -0.87 19.85
CA ARG A 50 1.28 -1.98 19.94
C ARG A 50 1.52 -2.96 18.80
N HIS A 51 1.96 -4.14 19.16
CA HIS A 51 2.22 -5.24 18.26
C HIS A 51 1.21 -6.36 18.46
N PHE A 52 0.71 -6.91 17.35
CA PHE A 52 0.13 -8.25 17.30
C PHE A 52 1.26 -9.30 17.45
N GLU A 53 1.91 -9.34 18.57
CA GLU A 53 2.75 -10.47 18.87
C GLU A 53 1.83 -11.55 19.47
N ARG A 54 1.62 -12.62 18.71
CA ARG A 54 1.09 -13.84 19.29
C ARG A 54 2.02 -14.21 20.44
N LYS A 55 1.47 -14.27 21.66
CA LYS A 55 2.16 -14.73 22.86
C LYS A 55 2.47 -16.23 22.83
N ASN A 56 2.26 -16.91 21.72
CA ASN A 56 2.50 -18.34 21.64
C ASN A 56 4.00 -18.59 21.57
N PRO A 57 4.57 -19.26 22.56
CA PRO A 57 5.95 -19.71 22.49
C PRO A 57 6.11 -20.60 21.27
N LEU A 58 7.23 -20.43 20.56
CA LEU A 58 7.60 -21.26 19.42
C LEU A 58 8.35 -22.48 19.96
N ASN A 59 7.73 -23.65 19.90
CA ASN A 59 8.37 -24.93 20.17
C ASN A 59 8.45 -25.76 18.88
N TRP A 60 9.34 -26.72 18.86
CA TRP A 60 9.57 -27.60 17.73
C TRP A 60 9.31 -29.07 18.07
N ASP A 61 8.24 -29.34 18.84
CA ASP A 61 7.85 -30.69 19.28
C ASP A 61 7.60 -31.64 18.09
N PHE A 62 7.21 -31.08 16.93
CA PHE A 62 7.06 -31.85 15.68
C PHE A 62 8.40 -32.43 15.14
N ALA A 63 9.54 -31.97 15.64
CA ALA A 63 10.87 -32.45 15.23
C ALA A 63 11.33 -33.66 16.04
N SER A 64 10.44 -34.34 16.76
CA SER A 64 10.73 -35.50 17.63
C SER A 64 11.33 -36.68 16.88
N VAL A 65 11.11 -36.80 15.58
CA VAL A 65 11.74 -37.82 14.72
C VAL A 65 13.26 -37.71 14.67
N ARG A 66 13.79 -36.48 14.68
CA ARG A 66 15.24 -36.19 14.75
C ARG A 66 15.47 -35.05 15.78
N PRO A 67 15.49 -35.38 17.08
CA PRO A 67 15.52 -34.34 18.14
C PRO A 67 16.78 -33.47 18.08
N ALA A 68 17.95 -34.04 17.75
CA ALA A 68 19.22 -33.31 17.64
C ALA A 68 19.17 -32.28 16.50
N LEU A 69 18.67 -32.67 15.32
CA LEU A 69 18.46 -31.77 14.18
C LEU A 69 17.43 -30.69 14.50
N GLY A 70 16.30 -31.09 15.09
CA GLY A 70 15.23 -30.13 15.50
C GLY A 70 15.76 -29.08 16.45
N ARG A 71 16.56 -29.47 17.43
CA ARG A 71 17.19 -28.54 18.39
C ARG A 71 18.20 -27.62 17.69
N ALA A 72 19.07 -28.15 16.86
CA ALA A 72 20.05 -27.37 16.13
C ALA A 72 19.37 -26.34 15.20
N MET A 73 18.28 -26.72 14.50
CA MET A 73 17.51 -25.81 13.66
C MET A 73 16.81 -24.73 14.48
N LEU A 74 16.25 -25.05 15.66
CA LEU A 74 15.64 -24.05 16.55
C LEU A 74 16.70 -23.07 17.08
N ASP A 75 17.87 -23.55 17.47
CA ASP A 75 19.00 -22.73 17.90
C ASP A 75 19.47 -21.81 16.75
N ALA A 76 19.50 -22.29 15.50
CA ALA A 76 19.81 -21.48 14.33
C ALA A 76 18.73 -20.40 14.11
N VAL A 77 17.45 -20.73 14.20
CA VAL A 77 16.35 -19.74 14.13
C VAL A 77 16.50 -18.67 15.21
N HIS A 78 16.88 -19.04 16.43
CA HIS A 78 17.17 -18.09 17.50
C HIS A 78 18.33 -17.15 17.12
N ARG A 79 19.44 -17.69 16.62
CA ARG A 79 20.60 -16.87 16.19
C ARG A 79 20.26 -15.96 15.01
N MET A 80 19.43 -16.43 14.08
CA MET A 80 18.90 -15.63 12.96
C MET A 80 17.88 -14.56 13.40
N SER A 81 17.41 -14.60 14.65
CA SER A 81 16.33 -13.74 15.16
C SER A 81 16.86 -12.49 15.85
N GLY A 82 16.21 -11.37 15.61
CA GLY A 82 16.50 -10.10 16.29
C GLY A 82 16.51 -8.89 15.38
N PRO A 83 16.74 -7.71 15.95
CA PRO A 83 16.83 -6.47 15.19
C PRO A 83 17.98 -6.52 14.17
N GLY A 84 17.67 -6.25 12.90
CA GLY A 84 18.66 -6.26 11.81
C GLY A 84 19.06 -7.67 11.31
N LYS A 85 18.48 -8.73 11.86
CA LYS A 85 18.71 -10.10 11.42
C LYS A 85 17.65 -10.58 10.44
N ALA A 86 17.85 -11.76 9.84
CA ALA A 86 16.93 -12.35 8.86
C ALA A 86 15.52 -12.57 9.41
N ILE A 87 15.40 -12.87 10.70
CA ILE A 87 14.12 -13.06 11.40
C ILE A 87 13.91 -11.90 12.38
N ALA A 88 13.31 -10.82 11.88
CA ALA A 88 13.12 -9.60 12.67
C ALA A 88 11.91 -9.64 13.61
N THR A 89 10.93 -10.52 13.36
CA THR A 89 9.64 -10.57 14.11
C THR A 89 9.24 -11.98 14.49
N GLY A 90 8.43 -12.12 15.55
CA GLY A 90 7.85 -13.40 15.96
C GLY A 90 6.96 -14.03 14.89
N LEU A 91 6.28 -13.25 14.06
CA LEU A 91 5.50 -13.76 12.93
C LEU A 91 6.38 -14.39 11.86
N THR A 92 7.54 -13.80 11.56
CA THR A 92 8.51 -14.41 10.65
C THR A 92 9.04 -15.71 11.22
N ALA A 93 9.37 -15.77 12.51
CA ALA A 93 9.81 -17.00 13.16
C ALA A 93 8.72 -18.08 13.15
N LEU A 94 7.47 -17.71 13.39
CA LEU A 94 6.33 -18.64 13.27
C LEU A 94 6.17 -19.15 11.83
N ALA A 95 6.41 -18.32 10.83
CA ALA A 95 6.38 -18.74 9.42
C ALA A 95 7.48 -19.78 9.16
N TYR A 96 8.71 -19.56 9.64
CA TYR A 96 9.80 -20.56 9.53
C TYR A 96 9.43 -21.87 10.21
N GLN A 97 8.85 -21.82 11.41
CA GLN A 97 8.37 -23.01 12.13
C GLN A 97 7.32 -23.77 11.30
N THR A 98 6.25 -23.06 10.89
CA THR A 98 5.13 -23.66 10.17
C THR A 98 5.56 -24.25 8.83
N GLN A 99 6.46 -23.56 8.12
CA GLN A 99 6.97 -23.99 6.82
C GLN A 99 8.03 -25.10 6.93
N SER A 100 8.71 -25.25 8.07
CA SER A 100 9.64 -26.36 8.31
C SER A 100 8.97 -27.62 8.84
N LYS A 101 7.75 -27.52 9.37
CA LYS A 101 7.02 -28.67 9.89
C LYS A 101 6.81 -29.79 8.84
N PRO A 102 6.45 -29.52 7.58
CA PRO A 102 6.31 -30.57 6.55
C PRO A 102 7.59 -31.37 6.31
N PHE A 103 8.77 -30.77 6.47
CA PHE A 103 10.04 -31.48 6.35
C PHE A 103 10.18 -32.58 7.41
N PHE A 104 9.90 -32.29 8.66
CA PHE A 104 9.97 -33.28 9.75
C PHE A 104 8.87 -34.33 9.67
N LEU A 105 7.67 -33.98 9.22
CA LEU A 105 6.60 -34.94 8.99
C LEU A 105 6.96 -35.90 7.87
N TRP A 106 7.53 -35.40 6.78
CA TRP A 106 8.00 -36.21 5.66
C TRP A 106 9.15 -37.13 6.09
N LEU A 107 10.11 -36.62 6.88
CA LEU A 107 11.18 -37.45 7.47
C LEU A 107 10.61 -38.60 8.31
N ALA A 108 9.59 -38.30 9.14
CA ALA A 108 8.97 -39.33 9.98
C ALA A 108 8.31 -40.44 9.15
N GLU A 109 7.65 -40.09 8.06
CA GLU A 109 7.02 -41.05 7.14
C GLU A 109 8.08 -41.88 6.42
N THR A 110 9.08 -41.22 5.81
CA THR A 110 10.11 -41.89 5.03
C THR A 110 11.00 -42.82 5.89
N GLU A 111 11.38 -42.42 7.09
CA GLU A 111 12.18 -43.26 7.99
C GLU A 111 11.37 -44.42 8.57
N LYS A 112 10.10 -44.27 8.78
CA LYS A 112 9.21 -45.36 9.21
C LYS A 112 9.06 -46.41 8.10
N ASP A 113 8.87 -45.98 6.86
CA ASP A 113 8.72 -46.89 5.71
C ASP A 113 10.03 -47.65 5.41
N ALA A 114 11.17 -47.00 5.54
CA ALA A 114 12.47 -47.60 5.26
C ALA A 114 12.92 -48.64 6.31
N ARG A 115 12.49 -48.53 7.57
CA ARG A 115 13.01 -49.36 8.68
C ARG A 115 11.99 -50.29 9.30
N GLY A 116 10.67 -50.13 9.03
CA GLY A 116 9.64 -50.94 9.66
C GLY A 116 9.58 -50.85 11.20
N GLN A 117 10.37 -49.96 11.78
CA GLN A 117 10.52 -49.72 13.23
C GLN A 117 10.57 -48.21 13.50
N GLU A 118 10.27 -47.82 14.72
CA GLU A 118 10.43 -46.41 15.15
C GLU A 118 11.88 -45.95 14.93
N PRO A 119 12.10 -44.69 14.48
CA PRO A 119 13.45 -44.17 14.19
C PRO A 119 14.36 -44.29 15.43
N GLY A 120 15.49 -45.02 15.28
CA GLY A 120 16.47 -45.17 16.31
C GLY A 120 17.16 -43.83 16.60
N LYS A 121 17.56 -43.61 17.86
CA LYS A 121 18.22 -42.38 18.35
C LYS A 121 19.58 -42.07 17.72
N GLU A 122 20.11 -42.87 16.79
CA GLU A 122 21.51 -42.83 16.36
C GLU A 122 21.82 -42.05 15.08
N ASP A 123 20.81 -41.71 14.26
CA ASP A 123 21.05 -40.92 13.04
C ASP A 123 21.03 -39.41 13.32
N THR A 124 22.16 -38.90 13.80
CA THR A 124 22.33 -37.50 14.13
C THR A 124 22.72 -36.62 12.94
N ILE A 125 23.26 -37.22 11.87
CA ILE A 125 23.80 -36.51 10.71
C ILE A 125 22.77 -36.51 9.57
N LEU A 126 22.49 -35.31 9.03
CA LEU A 126 21.64 -35.15 7.87
C LEU A 126 22.50 -35.20 6.59
N ASP A 127 22.08 -36.05 5.64
CA ASP A 127 22.70 -36.13 4.32
C ASP A 127 21.99 -35.20 3.32
N PRO A 128 22.73 -34.53 2.39
CA PRO A 128 22.13 -33.72 1.33
C PRO A 128 21.08 -34.44 0.48
N GLN A 129 21.30 -35.76 0.22
CA GLN A 129 20.36 -36.56 -0.57
C GLN A 129 18.95 -36.60 0.04
N ILE A 130 18.83 -36.66 1.36
CA ILE A 130 17.55 -36.62 2.08
C ILE A 130 16.79 -35.31 1.77
N VAL A 131 17.53 -34.23 1.67
CA VAL A 131 16.92 -32.93 1.37
C VAL A 131 16.52 -32.83 -0.10
N GLU A 132 17.28 -33.41 -1.00
CA GLU A 132 16.91 -33.50 -2.42
C GLU A 132 15.62 -34.32 -2.62
N ASP A 133 15.54 -35.46 -1.94
CA ASP A 133 14.34 -36.32 -1.97
C ASP A 133 13.11 -35.56 -1.43
N PHE A 134 13.28 -34.79 -0.37
CA PHE A 134 12.23 -33.92 0.13
C PHE A 134 11.81 -32.83 -0.88
N ARG A 135 12.76 -32.22 -1.59
CA ARG A 135 12.48 -31.23 -2.64
C ARG A 135 11.64 -31.87 -3.76
N ILE A 136 12.03 -33.04 -4.22
CA ILE A 136 11.29 -33.81 -5.24
C ILE A 136 9.89 -34.15 -4.75
N ALA A 137 9.73 -34.60 -3.50
CA ALA A 137 8.43 -34.91 -2.91
C ALA A 137 7.52 -33.67 -2.86
N MET A 138 8.04 -32.48 -2.52
CA MET A 138 7.25 -31.25 -2.50
C MET A 138 6.85 -30.79 -3.90
N ASP A 139 7.71 -30.95 -4.90
CA ASP A 139 7.40 -30.62 -6.30
C ASP A 139 6.36 -31.57 -6.87
N LEU A 140 6.43 -32.85 -6.52
CA LEU A 140 5.40 -33.82 -6.88
C LEU A 140 4.03 -33.47 -6.29
N ARG A 141 3.98 -33.10 -5.00
CA ARG A 141 2.73 -32.67 -4.34
C ARG A 141 2.14 -31.43 -4.99
N ALA A 142 2.98 -30.49 -5.45
CA ALA A 142 2.52 -29.34 -6.21
C ALA A 142 1.94 -29.74 -7.58
N THR A 143 2.61 -30.67 -8.28
CA THR A 143 2.15 -31.19 -9.59
C THR A 143 0.83 -31.93 -9.47
N LEU A 144 0.63 -32.67 -8.38
CA LEU A 144 -0.63 -33.37 -8.09
C LEU A 144 -1.75 -32.43 -7.58
N GLY A 145 -1.45 -31.14 -7.36
CA GLY A 145 -2.42 -30.17 -6.87
C GLY A 145 -2.77 -30.28 -5.39
N GLU A 146 -2.00 -31.07 -4.61
CA GLU A 146 -2.19 -31.19 -3.15
C GLU A 146 -1.81 -29.91 -2.40
N VAL A 147 -0.83 -29.20 -2.93
CA VAL A 147 -0.41 -27.88 -2.47
C VAL A 147 -0.18 -26.97 -3.67
N THR A 148 -0.24 -25.63 -3.45
CA THR A 148 0.13 -24.69 -4.51
C THR A 148 1.65 -24.67 -4.70
N GLY A 149 2.12 -24.34 -5.91
CA GLY A 149 3.56 -24.20 -6.19
C GLY A 149 4.25 -23.20 -5.26
N THR A 150 3.57 -22.08 -4.95
CA THR A 150 4.05 -21.11 -3.94
C THR A 150 4.18 -21.74 -2.55
N THR A 151 3.26 -22.61 -2.13
CA THR A 151 3.29 -23.30 -0.84
C THR A 151 4.42 -24.34 -0.81
N ALA A 152 4.54 -25.15 -1.87
CA ALA A 152 5.63 -26.11 -2.01
C ALA A 152 7.01 -25.43 -1.94
N TYR A 153 7.17 -24.31 -2.65
CA TYR A 153 8.39 -23.51 -2.56
C TYR A 153 8.67 -23.03 -1.13
N ALA A 154 7.65 -22.55 -0.41
CA ALA A 154 7.82 -22.08 0.98
C ALA A 154 8.25 -23.23 1.91
N TYR A 155 7.67 -24.42 1.75
CA TYR A 155 8.02 -25.61 2.51
C TYR A 155 9.45 -26.08 2.24
N LYS A 156 9.98 -25.91 1.03
CA LYS A 156 11.38 -26.16 0.70
C LYS A 156 12.31 -25.05 1.24
N ALA A 157 11.96 -23.80 0.99
CA ALA A 157 12.85 -22.66 1.25
C ALA A 157 13.10 -22.40 2.74
N ALA A 158 12.14 -22.64 3.63
CA ALA A 158 12.30 -22.35 5.04
C ALA A 158 13.32 -23.29 5.72
N PRO A 159 13.19 -24.64 5.66
CA PRO A 159 14.19 -25.52 6.25
C PRO A 159 15.55 -25.34 5.59
N LEU A 160 15.64 -25.18 4.26
CA LEU A 160 16.91 -24.97 3.55
C LEU A 160 17.67 -23.73 4.01
N ARG A 161 16.98 -22.64 4.30
CA ARG A 161 17.62 -21.43 4.86
C ARG A 161 18.16 -21.65 6.26
N ILE A 162 17.48 -22.45 7.08
CA ILE A 162 17.95 -22.79 8.42
C ILE A 162 19.14 -23.73 8.32
N LEU A 163 19.07 -24.75 7.46
CA LEU A 163 20.18 -25.69 7.22
C LEU A 163 21.42 -24.98 6.68
N ARG A 164 21.23 -24.00 5.78
CA ARG A 164 22.35 -23.17 5.31
C ARG A 164 23.02 -22.38 6.45
N GLN A 165 22.23 -21.90 7.41
CA GLN A 165 22.78 -21.24 8.59
C GLN A 165 23.62 -22.22 9.42
N LEU A 166 23.13 -23.44 9.60
CA LEU A 166 23.87 -24.51 10.29
C LEU A 166 25.17 -24.90 9.56
N TYR A 167 25.13 -24.96 8.24
CA TYR A 167 26.31 -25.21 7.39
C TYR A 167 27.37 -24.12 7.55
N LEU A 168 26.96 -22.84 7.56
CA LEU A 168 27.88 -21.73 7.78
C LEU A 168 28.50 -21.70 9.20
N GLU A 169 27.94 -22.45 10.12
CA GLU A 169 28.37 -22.57 11.52
C GLU A 169 29.10 -23.89 11.78
N ASP A 170 29.40 -24.68 10.75
CA ASP A 170 30.03 -26.02 10.84
C ASP A 170 29.32 -26.94 11.85
N ALA A 171 27.96 -26.91 11.85
CA ALA A 171 27.19 -27.67 12.81
C ALA A 171 27.30 -29.18 12.61
N ALA A 172 27.62 -29.93 13.66
CA ALA A 172 27.86 -31.37 13.64
C ALA A 172 26.67 -32.24 13.18
N VAL A 173 25.47 -31.64 13.09
CA VAL A 173 24.28 -32.33 12.57
C VAL A 173 24.25 -32.43 11.04
N LEU A 174 25.17 -31.76 10.36
CA LEU A 174 25.34 -31.80 8.92
C LEU A 174 26.59 -32.62 8.59
N GLY A 175 26.50 -33.49 7.60
CA GLY A 175 27.64 -34.26 7.10
C GLY A 175 28.62 -33.38 6.31
N PRO A 176 29.83 -33.91 5.97
CA PRO A 176 30.86 -33.15 5.27
C PRO A 176 30.56 -32.98 3.76
N SER A 177 29.53 -33.61 3.24
CA SER A 177 29.21 -33.67 1.80
C SER A 177 28.39 -32.49 1.29
N TRP A 178 27.97 -31.56 2.17
CA TRP A 178 27.15 -30.42 1.81
C TRP A 178 27.90 -29.38 0.96
N ARG A 179 27.16 -28.77 0.01
CA ARG A 179 27.60 -27.68 -0.85
C ARG A 179 26.60 -26.53 -0.82
N ASP A 180 27.04 -25.33 -1.20
CA ASP A 180 26.16 -24.15 -1.24
C ASP A 180 24.92 -24.34 -2.13
N GLU A 181 25.03 -25.11 -3.20
CA GLU A 181 23.94 -25.41 -4.15
C GLU A 181 22.82 -26.28 -3.54
N ASP A 182 23.15 -27.12 -2.55
CA ASP A 182 22.16 -27.98 -1.88
C ASP A 182 21.11 -27.17 -1.09
N PHE A 183 21.41 -25.92 -0.78
CA PHE A 183 20.49 -25.01 -0.06
C PHE A 183 19.60 -24.19 -0.97
N LEU A 184 19.64 -24.39 -2.28
CA LEU A 184 18.77 -23.70 -3.23
C LEU A 184 17.40 -24.39 -3.29
N PRO A 185 16.28 -23.69 -3.04
CA PRO A 185 14.95 -24.31 -3.01
C PRO A 185 14.38 -24.66 -4.40
N GLY A 186 15.15 -24.43 -5.48
CA GLY A 186 14.71 -24.57 -6.85
C GLY A 186 13.90 -23.38 -7.36
N GLU A 187 13.24 -23.55 -8.49
CA GLU A 187 12.42 -22.50 -9.10
C GLU A 187 11.15 -22.26 -8.29
N ARG A 188 10.77 -20.98 -8.19
CA ARG A 188 9.51 -20.58 -7.56
C ARG A 188 8.40 -20.52 -8.61
N ILE A 189 7.50 -21.46 -8.58
CA ILE A 189 6.26 -21.39 -9.34
C ILE A 189 5.32 -20.43 -8.61
N ASP A 190 5.00 -19.32 -9.25
CA ASP A 190 4.10 -18.34 -8.67
C ASP A 190 2.69 -18.51 -9.23
N ASP A 191 1.95 -19.38 -8.59
CA ASP A 191 0.55 -19.69 -8.83
C ASP A 191 -0.42 -18.96 -7.89
N THR A 192 0.11 -17.98 -7.14
CA THR A 192 -0.69 -17.19 -6.22
C THR A 192 -1.62 -16.27 -6.99
N LYS A 193 -2.91 -16.58 -7.00
CA LYS A 193 -3.92 -15.67 -7.54
C LYS A 193 -4.19 -14.57 -6.51
N PRO A 194 -4.05 -13.29 -6.89
CA PRO A 194 -4.43 -12.20 -6.00
C PRO A 194 -5.93 -12.29 -5.67
N ASN A 195 -6.30 -11.86 -4.46
CA ASN A 195 -7.70 -11.77 -4.09
C ASN A 195 -8.43 -10.78 -5.01
N ALA A 196 -9.38 -11.26 -5.81
CA ALA A 196 -10.16 -10.42 -6.69
C ALA A 196 -10.89 -9.33 -5.88
N PRO A 197 -10.82 -8.05 -6.29
CA PRO A 197 -11.56 -6.98 -5.64
C PRO A 197 -13.06 -7.17 -5.77
N TYR A 198 -13.83 -6.62 -4.84
CA TYR A 198 -15.28 -6.49 -5.00
C TYR A 198 -15.60 -5.55 -6.17
N SER A 199 -16.71 -5.80 -6.86
CA SER A 199 -17.24 -4.84 -7.83
C SER A 199 -17.70 -3.54 -7.12
N LEU A 200 -17.95 -2.50 -7.90
CA LEU A 200 -18.53 -1.27 -7.34
C LEU A 200 -19.90 -1.57 -6.71
N ALA A 201 -20.74 -2.36 -7.40
CA ALA A 201 -22.07 -2.73 -6.91
C ALA A 201 -21.99 -3.62 -5.65
N GLU A 202 -21.11 -4.63 -5.65
CA GLU A 202 -20.85 -5.47 -4.46
C GLU A 202 -20.40 -4.64 -3.27
N SER A 203 -19.43 -3.74 -3.46
CA SER A 203 -18.92 -2.90 -2.37
C SER A 203 -19.98 -1.93 -1.83
N GLN A 204 -20.84 -1.39 -2.69
CA GLN A 204 -21.96 -0.56 -2.26
C GLN A 204 -22.99 -1.35 -1.44
N ARG A 205 -23.31 -2.58 -1.85
CA ARG A 205 -24.19 -3.48 -1.08
C ARG A 205 -23.58 -3.83 0.29
N ILE A 206 -22.28 -4.15 0.32
CA ILE A 206 -21.54 -4.42 1.57
C ILE A 206 -21.59 -3.20 2.49
N ILE A 207 -21.25 -2.01 1.99
CA ILE A 207 -21.29 -0.77 2.77
C ILE A 207 -22.70 -0.50 3.30
N SER A 208 -23.74 -0.70 2.47
CA SER A 208 -25.14 -0.49 2.89
C SER A 208 -25.54 -1.45 4.03
N ALA A 209 -25.19 -2.73 3.90
CA ALA A 209 -25.48 -3.74 4.91
C ALA A 209 -24.73 -3.46 6.22
N CYS A 210 -23.44 -3.11 6.14
CA CYS A 210 -22.64 -2.73 7.30
C CYS A 210 -23.18 -1.45 7.97
N ALA A 211 -23.52 -0.41 7.19
CA ALA A 211 -24.09 0.82 7.73
C ALA A 211 -25.42 0.59 8.44
N ALA A 212 -26.27 -0.30 7.93
CA ALA A 212 -27.53 -0.68 8.61
C ALA A 212 -27.29 -1.33 9.98
N ILE A 213 -26.22 -2.10 10.12
CA ILE A 213 -25.79 -2.64 11.42
C ILE A 213 -25.37 -1.51 12.36
N LEU A 214 -24.51 -0.58 11.88
CA LEU A 214 -24.03 0.54 12.69
C LEU A 214 -25.18 1.44 13.15
N HIS A 215 -26.17 1.74 12.29
CA HIS A 215 -27.38 2.48 12.68
C HIS A 215 -28.14 1.78 13.77
N ARG A 216 -28.45 0.49 13.61
CA ARG A 216 -29.20 -0.27 14.63
C ARG A 216 -28.48 -0.27 15.97
N THR A 217 -27.18 -0.48 15.99
CA THR A 217 -26.38 -0.52 17.22
C THR A 217 -26.26 0.86 17.86
N HIS A 218 -26.23 1.93 17.07
CA HIS A 218 -26.22 3.29 17.57
C HIS A 218 -27.57 3.66 18.22
N ASP A 219 -28.69 3.34 17.54
CA ASP A 219 -30.03 3.76 17.95
C ASP A 219 -30.57 2.95 19.13
N SER A 220 -30.26 1.66 19.19
CA SER A 220 -30.78 0.77 20.25
C SER A 220 -30.08 0.92 21.60
N GLY A 221 -28.86 1.49 21.63
CA GLY A 221 -28.02 1.50 22.82
C GLY A 221 -27.64 0.10 23.34
N ASP A 222 -28.14 -0.95 22.69
CA ASP A 222 -27.89 -2.34 23.07
C ASP A 222 -26.43 -2.72 22.74
N PRO A 223 -25.65 -3.22 23.71
CA PRO A 223 -24.34 -3.79 23.43
C PRO A 223 -24.43 -5.09 22.62
N GLY A 224 -25.62 -5.49 22.17
CA GLY A 224 -25.89 -6.69 21.38
C GLY A 224 -24.82 -6.86 20.31
N ASP A 225 -24.32 -7.87 20.01
CA ASP A 225 -23.18 -8.31 19.22
C ASP A 225 -22.15 -7.22 18.85
N ARG A 226 -21.42 -6.73 19.88
CA ARG A 226 -20.31 -5.77 19.71
C ARG A 226 -19.36 -6.20 18.60
N ALA A 227 -19.08 -7.50 18.48
CA ALA A 227 -18.18 -8.01 17.47
C ALA A 227 -18.73 -7.78 16.06
N VAL A 228 -20.02 -7.95 15.85
CA VAL A 228 -20.67 -7.69 14.56
C VAL A 228 -20.58 -6.21 14.20
N MET A 229 -20.83 -5.32 15.15
CA MET A 229 -20.69 -3.87 14.96
C MET A 229 -19.23 -3.47 14.63
N GLU A 230 -18.27 -3.98 15.39
CA GLU A 230 -16.86 -3.69 15.18
C GLU A 230 -16.35 -4.22 13.82
N ILE A 231 -16.81 -5.41 13.38
CA ILE A 231 -16.48 -5.95 12.06
C ILE A 231 -17.15 -5.11 10.96
N ALA A 232 -18.40 -4.69 11.12
CA ALA A 232 -19.08 -3.82 10.17
C ALA A 232 -18.31 -2.49 9.98
N ALA A 233 -17.89 -1.86 11.07
CA ALA A 233 -17.06 -0.65 11.04
C ALA A 233 -15.69 -0.93 10.37
N PHE A 234 -15.03 -2.04 10.71
CA PHE A 234 -13.78 -2.46 10.10
C PHE A 234 -13.89 -2.58 8.57
N VAL A 235 -14.97 -3.18 8.08
CA VAL A 235 -15.21 -3.37 6.65
C VAL A 235 -15.40 -2.02 5.94
N ILE A 236 -16.21 -1.12 6.51
CA ILE A 236 -16.42 0.22 5.94
C ILE A 236 -15.09 1.00 5.90
N ILE A 237 -14.35 1.04 7.01
CA ILE A 237 -13.07 1.75 7.09
C ILE A 237 -12.07 1.16 6.08
N GLY A 238 -11.98 -0.17 5.97
CA GLY A 238 -11.12 -0.84 5.02
C GLY A 238 -11.46 -0.53 3.56
N LEU A 239 -12.75 -0.50 3.20
CA LEU A 239 -13.22 -0.17 1.85
C LEU A 239 -13.09 1.32 1.51
N LYS A 240 -13.15 2.22 2.50
CA LYS A 240 -13.12 3.67 2.27
C LYS A 240 -11.73 4.29 2.39
N LEU A 241 -10.88 3.78 3.27
CA LEU A 241 -9.53 4.33 3.51
C LEU A 241 -8.40 3.47 2.93
N GLY A 242 -8.66 2.19 2.64
CA GLY A 242 -7.65 1.28 2.14
C GLY A 242 -6.49 1.01 3.10
N ILE A 243 -6.67 1.27 4.39
CA ILE A 243 -5.69 0.90 5.43
C ILE A 243 -5.46 -0.61 5.37
N GLU A 244 -4.22 -1.04 5.55
CA GLU A 244 -3.89 -2.46 5.59
C GLU A 244 -4.73 -3.18 6.66
N PRO A 245 -5.34 -4.33 6.31
CA PRO A 245 -6.20 -5.05 7.25
C PRO A 245 -5.52 -5.46 8.55
N GLU A 246 -4.19 -5.57 8.58
CA GLU A 246 -3.41 -5.82 9.79
C GLU A 246 -3.20 -4.58 10.66
N CYS A 247 -3.32 -3.37 10.09
CA CYS A 247 -3.15 -2.12 10.82
C CYS A 247 -4.43 -1.68 11.54
N LEU A 248 -5.61 -2.06 11.03
CA LEU A 248 -6.90 -1.65 11.60
C LEU A 248 -7.13 -2.13 13.05
N PRO A 249 -6.94 -3.43 13.38
CA PRO A 249 -7.26 -3.93 14.73
C PRO A 249 -6.36 -3.37 15.84
N VAL A 250 -5.23 -2.73 15.47
CA VAL A 250 -4.31 -2.12 16.45
C VAL A 250 -4.59 -0.65 16.72
N LEU A 251 -5.56 -0.07 16.04
CA LEU A 251 -5.94 1.32 16.25
C LEU A 251 -6.50 1.54 17.65
N THR A 252 -6.15 2.66 18.23
CA THR A 252 -6.56 3.13 19.56
C THR A 252 -7.12 4.54 19.46
N LEU A 253 -7.63 5.07 20.55
CA LEU A 253 -8.06 6.48 20.63
C LEU A 253 -6.95 7.45 20.23
N ALA A 254 -5.70 7.19 20.61
CA ALA A 254 -4.53 8.02 20.26
C ALA A 254 -4.24 8.11 18.75
N ASN A 255 -4.76 7.16 17.97
CA ASN A 255 -4.60 7.17 16.52
C ASN A 255 -5.53 8.14 15.81
N LEU A 256 -6.58 8.60 16.48
CA LEU A 256 -7.61 9.43 15.88
C LEU A 256 -7.41 10.90 16.25
N ARG A 257 -7.38 11.76 15.24
CA ARG A 257 -7.38 13.21 15.42
C ARG A 257 -8.57 13.81 14.70
N PRO A 258 -9.60 14.29 15.43
CA PRO A 258 -10.71 15.03 14.85
C PRO A 258 -10.21 16.31 14.17
N ASP A 259 -10.75 16.59 12.99
CA ASP A 259 -10.45 17.79 12.19
C ASP A 259 -11.75 18.27 11.52
N GLY A 260 -12.57 18.98 12.27
CA GLY A 260 -13.91 19.37 11.86
C GLY A 260 -14.81 18.16 11.58
N ARG A 261 -15.27 18.02 10.32
CA ARG A 261 -16.06 16.87 9.86
C ARG A 261 -15.20 15.66 9.47
N ARG A 262 -13.86 15.80 9.52
CA ARG A 262 -12.88 14.78 9.15
C ARG A 262 -12.27 14.15 10.39
N ILE A 263 -11.75 12.96 10.20
CA ILE A 263 -10.93 12.29 11.20
C ILE A 263 -9.63 11.87 10.53
N LYS A 264 -8.51 12.38 11.00
CA LYS A 264 -7.18 11.92 10.62
C LYS A 264 -6.84 10.66 11.41
N VAL A 265 -6.51 9.60 10.68
CA VAL A 265 -6.14 8.30 11.26
C VAL A 265 -4.66 8.09 11.04
N ARG A 266 -3.88 8.08 12.12
CA ARG A 266 -2.45 7.75 12.05
C ARG A 266 -2.23 6.29 12.38
N TYR A 267 -1.46 5.61 11.56
CA TYR A 267 -1.14 4.20 11.78
C TYR A 267 0.29 3.88 11.34
N ILE A 268 0.82 2.78 11.87
CA ILE A 268 2.15 2.32 11.50
C ILE A 268 2.03 1.17 10.53
N LYS A 269 2.55 1.37 9.33
CA LYS A 269 2.74 0.32 8.35
C LYS A 269 4.09 -0.35 8.60
N ARG A 270 4.03 -1.63 8.91
CA ARG A 270 5.22 -2.45 9.05
C ARG A 270 5.59 -3.02 7.71
N ARG A 271 6.67 -2.56 7.16
CA ARG A 271 7.32 -3.24 6.05
C ARG A 271 8.16 -4.34 6.67
N GLY A 272 7.70 -5.60 6.55
CA GLY A 272 8.53 -6.74 6.88
C GLY A 272 9.82 -6.63 6.09
N GLY A 273 10.96 -6.66 6.77
CA GLY A 273 12.30 -6.71 6.15
C GLY A 273 12.57 -8.03 5.40
N GLY A 274 11.52 -8.70 4.93
CA GLY A 274 11.52 -9.91 4.12
C GLY A 274 11.51 -9.64 2.63
N GLY A 275 12.22 -8.61 2.18
CA GLY A 275 12.60 -8.52 0.78
C GLY A 275 13.49 -9.72 0.46
N ASN A 276 13.07 -10.55 -0.50
CA ASN A 276 13.87 -11.61 -1.09
C ASN A 276 15.33 -11.15 -1.24
N GLY A 277 16.24 -11.75 -0.49
CA GLY A 277 17.63 -11.33 -0.34
C GLY A 277 18.51 -11.45 -1.59
N PHE A 278 17.96 -11.27 -2.79
CA PHE A 278 18.69 -11.32 -4.06
C PHE A 278 18.66 -10.01 -4.88
N ARG A 279 18.00 -8.96 -4.42
CA ARG A 279 18.21 -7.62 -5.01
C ARG A 279 18.75 -6.67 -3.95
N LYS A 280 20.04 -6.74 -3.68
CA LYS A 280 20.79 -5.60 -3.14
C LYS A 280 20.72 -4.49 -4.17
N SER A 281 19.76 -3.59 -4.02
CA SER A 281 19.93 -2.24 -4.55
C SER A 281 21.21 -1.69 -3.91
N ARG A 282 22.16 -1.28 -4.71
CA ARG A 282 23.51 -0.85 -4.34
C ARG A 282 23.56 0.45 -3.52
N THR A 283 22.45 0.91 -2.95
CA THR A 283 22.32 2.26 -2.36
C THR A 283 21.58 2.31 -1.02
N THR A 284 21.26 1.19 -0.36
CA THR A 284 20.63 1.25 0.96
C THR A 284 21.61 0.77 2.04
N ASN A 285 21.83 1.63 3.03
CA ASN A 285 22.60 1.33 4.23
C ASN A 285 22.05 0.06 4.93
N PRO A 286 22.92 -0.81 5.47
CA PRO A 286 22.51 -2.02 6.20
C PRO A 286 21.63 -1.77 7.44
N SER A 287 21.48 -0.52 7.87
CA SER A 287 20.64 -0.12 9.00
C SER A 287 19.13 -0.05 8.72
N ASP A 288 18.69 -0.21 7.47
CA ASP A 288 17.29 -0.01 7.05
C ASP A 288 16.43 -1.29 7.09
N CYS A 289 16.84 -2.31 7.81
CA CYS A 289 16.04 -3.51 8.03
C CYS A 289 14.81 -3.18 8.91
N GLY A 290 13.64 -3.05 8.28
CA GLY A 290 12.35 -2.93 8.95
C GLY A 290 12.05 -1.52 9.44
N ILE A 291 11.97 -0.55 8.54
CA ILE A 291 11.48 0.80 8.85
C ILE A 291 9.96 0.71 9.01
N ASP A 292 9.51 0.86 10.26
CA ASP A 292 8.11 1.16 10.55
C ASP A 292 7.81 2.54 9.94
N THR A 293 6.93 2.60 8.94
CA THR A 293 6.53 3.86 8.31
C THR A 293 5.25 4.34 8.99
N GLU A 294 5.27 5.57 9.49
CA GLU A 294 4.05 6.24 9.95
C GLU A 294 3.29 6.73 8.72
N GLU A 295 2.03 6.33 8.61
CA GLU A 295 1.12 6.76 7.56
C GLU A 295 -0.10 7.46 8.15
N GLU A 296 -0.70 8.35 7.38
CA GLU A 296 -1.92 9.06 7.75
C GLU A 296 -2.98 8.85 6.68
N ALA A 297 -4.19 8.53 7.09
CA ALA A 297 -5.37 8.47 6.24
C ALA A 297 -6.40 9.50 6.73
N ILE A 298 -7.10 10.15 5.79
CA ILE A 298 -8.14 11.12 6.11
C ILE A 298 -9.49 10.46 5.86
N ALA A 299 -10.28 10.33 6.91
CA ALA A 299 -11.66 9.87 6.85
C ALA A 299 -12.60 11.06 6.73
N ASP A 300 -13.48 11.03 5.76
CA ASP A 300 -14.48 12.06 5.50
C ASP A 300 -15.91 11.57 5.77
N GLY A 301 -16.85 12.49 5.90
CA GLY A 301 -18.28 12.25 6.04
C GLY A 301 -18.75 11.96 7.46
N THR A 302 -20.05 12.17 7.70
CA THR A 302 -20.68 11.97 9.02
C THR A 302 -21.60 10.76 9.06
N SER A 303 -21.97 10.22 7.90
CA SER A 303 -22.84 9.04 7.77
C SER A 303 -22.07 7.76 8.12
N PHE A 304 -22.74 6.75 8.65
CA PHE A 304 -22.17 5.42 8.83
C PHE A 304 -21.80 4.69 7.52
N ARG A 305 -22.20 5.22 6.38
CA ARG A 305 -21.71 4.76 5.07
C ARG A 305 -20.29 5.26 4.76
N GLU A 306 -19.78 6.21 5.53
CA GLU A 306 -18.48 6.83 5.38
C GLU A 306 -17.54 6.46 6.53
N ALA A 307 -16.25 6.54 6.28
CA ALA A 307 -15.24 6.10 7.25
C ALA A 307 -15.24 6.94 8.53
N ALA A 308 -15.47 8.26 8.43
CA ALA A 308 -15.46 9.12 9.61
C ALA A 308 -16.65 8.84 10.54
N GLY A 309 -17.85 8.55 10.00
CA GLY A 309 -18.99 8.14 10.81
C GLY A 309 -18.75 6.82 11.55
N ALA A 310 -18.19 5.81 10.86
CA ALA A 310 -17.84 4.54 11.49
C ALA A 310 -16.75 4.69 12.57
N LEU A 311 -15.73 5.53 12.30
CA LEU A 311 -14.67 5.83 13.27
C LEU A 311 -15.19 6.61 14.48
N ALA A 312 -16.12 7.55 14.28
CA ALA A 312 -16.75 8.30 15.35
C ALA A 312 -17.48 7.36 16.32
N LEU A 313 -18.28 6.42 15.79
CA LEU A 313 -18.96 5.42 16.60
C LEU A 313 -17.97 4.56 17.41
N LEU A 314 -16.92 4.06 16.76
CA LEU A 314 -15.88 3.27 17.44
C LEU A 314 -15.16 4.09 18.53
N ARG A 315 -14.86 5.35 18.26
CA ARG A 315 -14.26 6.28 19.22
C ARG A 315 -15.16 6.46 20.45
N ASP A 316 -16.43 6.71 20.22
CA ASP A 316 -17.36 6.97 21.30
C ASP A 316 -17.56 5.71 22.18
N ARG A 317 -17.67 4.53 21.56
CA ARG A 317 -17.67 3.25 22.27
C ARG A 317 -16.35 2.94 22.99
N ALA A 318 -15.21 3.36 22.45
CA ALA A 318 -13.92 3.21 23.12
C ALA A 318 -13.81 4.15 24.32
N ARG A 319 -14.35 5.37 24.25
CA ARG A 319 -14.42 6.30 25.39
C ARG A 319 -15.32 5.80 26.49
N GLU A 320 -16.50 5.26 26.17
CA GLU A 320 -17.39 4.62 27.15
C GLU A 320 -16.67 3.52 27.93
N ARG A 321 -15.87 2.68 27.25
CA ARG A 321 -15.04 1.66 27.91
C ARG A 321 -13.95 2.26 28.79
N GLN A 322 -13.30 3.30 28.30
CA GLN A 322 -12.26 4.03 29.04
C GLN A 322 -12.80 4.58 30.36
N ASP A 323 -13.98 5.18 30.32
CA ASP A 323 -14.65 5.75 31.50
C ASP A 323 -15.05 4.66 32.50
N GLN A 324 -15.53 3.50 32.02
CA GLN A 324 -15.89 2.34 32.88
C GLN A 324 -14.68 1.72 33.57
N ASP A 325 -13.53 1.68 32.90
CA ASP A 325 -12.27 1.13 33.42
C ASP A 325 -11.51 2.12 34.32
N GLY A 326 -12.00 3.35 34.51
CA GLY A 326 -11.38 4.40 35.31
C GLY A 326 -10.03 4.88 34.80
N GLY A 327 -9.74 4.65 33.51
CA GLY A 327 -8.48 4.95 32.88
C GLY A 327 -8.52 6.26 32.06
N ALA A 328 -7.49 7.11 32.20
CA ALA A 328 -7.29 8.30 31.35
C ALA A 328 -6.37 8.01 30.16
N ASP A 329 -6.33 6.77 29.65
CA ASP A 329 -5.31 6.34 28.69
C ASP A 329 -5.84 6.31 27.25
N ASP A 330 -5.33 7.18 26.38
CA ASP A 330 -5.57 7.21 24.94
C ASP A 330 -5.15 5.89 24.22
N ALA A 331 -4.57 4.94 24.94
CA ALA A 331 -4.23 3.61 24.47
C ALA A 331 -5.42 2.64 24.36
N THR A 332 -6.65 3.07 24.74
CA THR A 332 -7.85 2.25 24.62
C THR A 332 -8.08 1.81 23.18
N PRO A 333 -8.20 0.48 22.89
CA PRO A 333 -8.35 -0.03 21.54
C PRO A 333 -9.71 0.36 20.95
N LEU A 334 -9.73 0.68 19.65
CA LEU A 334 -10.99 0.88 18.92
C LEU A 334 -11.73 -0.43 18.68
N PHE A 335 -10.99 -1.50 18.44
CA PHE A 335 -11.51 -2.84 18.18
C PHE A 335 -11.16 -3.79 19.31
N THR A 336 -12.13 -4.58 19.74
CA THR A 336 -11.96 -5.61 20.79
C THR A 336 -12.15 -7.02 20.28
N PHE A 337 -12.77 -7.20 19.10
CA PHE A 337 -12.97 -8.50 18.51
C PHE A 337 -11.65 -9.15 18.08
N HIS A 338 -11.61 -10.48 18.12
CA HIS A 338 -10.48 -11.22 17.61
C HIS A 338 -10.55 -11.27 16.07
N CYS A 339 -9.60 -10.57 15.40
CA CYS A 339 -9.56 -10.45 13.94
C CYS A 339 -9.08 -11.75 13.27
N ALA A 340 -9.81 -12.85 13.50
CA ALA A 340 -9.57 -14.16 12.89
C ALA A 340 -10.41 -14.36 11.62
N ALA A 341 -10.01 -15.28 10.75
CA ALA A 341 -10.76 -15.61 9.55
C ALA A 341 -12.17 -16.12 9.86
N ASP A 342 -12.34 -16.83 10.97
CA ASP A 342 -13.65 -17.37 11.39
C ASP A 342 -14.64 -16.28 11.78
N ALA A 343 -14.19 -15.17 12.39
CA ALA A 343 -15.05 -14.04 12.68
C ALA A 343 -15.61 -13.40 11.41
N PHE A 344 -14.77 -13.23 10.38
CA PHE A 344 -15.24 -12.72 9.08
C PHE A 344 -16.14 -13.71 8.34
N ARG A 345 -15.94 -15.01 8.51
CA ARG A 345 -16.81 -16.05 7.95
C ARG A 345 -18.20 -15.97 8.58
N ALA A 346 -18.27 -16.00 9.91
CA ALA A 346 -19.53 -15.86 10.65
C ALA A 346 -20.26 -14.56 10.31
N PHE A 347 -19.53 -13.45 10.18
CA PHE A 347 -20.08 -12.17 9.75
C PHE A 347 -20.63 -12.23 8.32
N SER A 348 -19.91 -12.90 7.40
CA SER A 348 -20.37 -13.11 6.02
C SER A 348 -21.68 -13.91 5.98
N ASP A 349 -21.76 -14.97 6.79
CA ASP A 349 -22.95 -15.80 6.89
C ASP A 349 -24.14 -14.99 7.39
N HIS A 350 -23.97 -14.22 8.46
CA HIS A 350 -24.97 -13.31 8.98
C HIS A 350 -25.50 -12.31 7.92
N LEU A 351 -24.61 -11.69 7.14
CA LEU A 351 -25.03 -10.74 6.10
C LEU A 351 -25.72 -11.46 4.92
N ASN A 352 -25.26 -12.66 4.54
CA ASN A 352 -25.89 -13.43 3.46
C ASN A 352 -27.28 -13.95 3.88
N GLU A 353 -27.50 -14.29 5.12
CA GLU A 353 -28.82 -14.61 5.69
C GLU A 353 -29.74 -13.38 5.66
N SER A 354 -29.18 -12.19 5.87
CA SER A 354 -29.89 -10.92 5.76
C SER A 354 -30.09 -10.44 4.30
N GLY A 355 -29.75 -11.25 3.31
CA GLY A 355 -30.01 -10.96 1.89
C GLY A 355 -28.84 -10.38 1.11
N LEU A 356 -27.63 -10.30 1.65
CA LEU A 356 -26.45 -9.87 0.88
C LEU A 356 -26.13 -10.88 -0.23
N ARG A 357 -25.96 -10.40 -1.48
CA ARG A 357 -25.67 -11.23 -2.65
C ARG A 357 -24.57 -10.60 -3.51
N ASP A 358 -23.86 -11.44 -4.26
CA ASP A 358 -22.90 -11.02 -5.29
C ASP A 358 -23.62 -10.49 -6.55
N ASP A 359 -22.85 -10.14 -7.58
CA ASP A 359 -23.39 -9.63 -8.84
C ASP A 359 -24.19 -10.67 -9.63
N HIS A 360 -24.06 -11.95 -9.29
CA HIS A 360 -24.73 -13.08 -9.92
C HIS A 360 -25.86 -13.68 -9.07
N GLY A 361 -26.18 -13.05 -7.92
CA GLY A 361 -27.21 -13.53 -7.00
C GLY A 361 -26.74 -14.62 -6.04
N GLY A 362 -25.46 -14.99 -6.08
CA GLY A 362 -24.84 -15.95 -5.18
C GLY A 362 -24.49 -15.35 -3.81
N ARG A 363 -23.94 -16.18 -2.92
CA ARG A 363 -23.42 -15.71 -1.61
C ARG A 363 -22.22 -14.79 -1.82
N LEU A 364 -22.21 -13.65 -1.16
CA LEU A 364 -21.09 -12.68 -1.19
C LEU A 364 -20.24 -12.82 0.07
N PRO A 365 -19.07 -13.49 0.00
CA PRO A 365 -18.20 -13.63 1.17
C PRO A 365 -17.48 -12.32 1.50
N ILE A 366 -17.47 -11.95 2.78
CA ILE A 366 -16.70 -10.82 3.28
C ILE A 366 -15.30 -11.32 3.66
N VAL A 367 -14.33 -10.99 2.82
CA VAL A 367 -12.94 -11.43 2.98
C VAL A 367 -12.06 -10.22 3.29
N ARG A 368 -11.44 -10.23 4.45
CA ARG A 368 -10.55 -9.15 4.93
C ARG A 368 -9.53 -8.71 3.87
N ASN A 369 -8.90 -9.68 3.21
CA ASN A 369 -7.84 -9.43 2.24
C ASN A 369 -8.35 -8.88 0.88
N ARG A 370 -9.68 -8.82 0.65
CA ARG A 370 -10.29 -8.17 -0.52
C ARG A 370 -10.54 -6.67 -0.32
N LEU A 371 -10.55 -6.16 0.92
CA LEU A 371 -10.93 -4.78 1.22
C LEU A 371 -9.96 -3.77 0.58
N ARG A 372 -8.65 -3.92 0.83
CA ARG A 372 -7.65 -3.02 0.27
C ARG A 372 -7.51 -3.13 -1.26
N PRO A 373 -7.47 -4.32 -1.89
CA PRO A 373 -7.55 -4.42 -3.35
C PRO A 373 -8.78 -3.71 -3.94
N THR A 374 -9.95 -3.83 -3.31
CA THR A 374 -11.18 -3.15 -3.73
C THR A 374 -11.02 -1.63 -3.70
N TRP A 375 -10.56 -1.08 -2.57
CA TRP A 375 -10.30 0.36 -2.44
C TRP A 375 -9.33 0.85 -3.52
N ARG A 376 -8.23 0.14 -3.75
CA ARG A 376 -7.24 0.50 -4.78
C ARG A 376 -7.83 0.46 -6.18
N THR A 377 -8.55 -0.61 -6.51
CA THR A 377 -9.24 -0.74 -7.80
C THR A 377 -10.19 0.42 -8.03
N GLN A 378 -11.05 0.74 -7.06
CA GLN A 378 -12.01 1.83 -7.17
C GLN A 378 -11.30 3.19 -7.25
N ARG A 379 -10.21 3.38 -6.49
CA ARG A 379 -9.39 4.60 -6.57
C ARG A 379 -8.75 4.74 -7.96
N THR A 380 -8.16 3.67 -8.50
CA THR A 380 -7.57 3.68 -9.85
C THR A 380 -8.61 3.99 -10.93
N ILE A 381 -9.80 3.39 -10.84
CA ILE A 381 -10.91 3.68 -11.76
C ILE A 381 -11.35 5.15 -11.65
N ARG A 382 -11.55 5.65 -10.44
CA ARG A 382 -11.97 7.05 -10.18
C ARG A 382 -10.99 8.07 -10.76
N HIS A 383 -9.70 7.75 -10.75
CA HIS A 383 -8.66 8.59 -11.33
C HIS A 383 -8.32 8.23 -12.79
N GLY A 384 -9.21 7.55 -13.50
CA GLY A 384 -9.07 7.26 -14.92
C GLY A 384 -7.85 6.42 -15.28
N GLY A 385 -7.44 5.47 -14.42
CA GLY A 385 -6.29 4.59 -14.65
C GLY A 385 -4.92 5.23 -14.40
N ARG A 386 -4.84 6.47 -13.91
CA ARG A 386 -3.57 7.14 -13.64
C ARG A 386 -2.83 6.50 -12.47
N LEU A 387 -1.72 5.84 -12.76
CA LEU A 387 -0.94 5.04 -11.80
C LEU A 387 -0.01 5.85 -10.90
N SER A 388 0.23 7.12 -11.22
CA SER A 388 1.18 8.00 -10.50
C SER A 388 0.77 8.26 -9.04
N ILE A 389 -0.50 8.11 -8.71
CA ILE A 389 -1.06 8.41 -7.38
C ILE A 389 -0.61 7.41 -6.30
N ASP A 390 -0.22 6.20 -6.70
CA ASP A 390 0.06 5.10 -5.75
C ASP A 390 1.54 4.77 -5.56
N ARG A 391 2.46 5.66 -5.95
CA ARG A 391 3.91 5.37 -5.93
C ARG A 391 4.50 5.12 -4.54
N SER A 392 3.88 5.61 -3.47
CA SER A 392 4.45 5.59 -2.11
C SER A 392 4.30 4.25 -1.40
N ASP A 393 3.32 3.42 -1.79
CA ASP A 393 2.86 2.33 -0.94
C ASP A 393 3.49 0.95 -1.22
N ASN A 394 3.86 0.67 -2.47
CA ASN A 394 4.40 -0.64 -2.87
C ASN A 394 5.41 -0.50 -4.01
N SER A 395 6.29 -1.51 -4.16
CA SER A 395 7.15 -1.60 -5.35
C SER A 395 6.31 -1.71 -6.62
N ALA A 396 6.88 -1.31 -7.77
CA ALA A 396 6.22 -1.42 -9.06
C ALA A 396 5.77 -2.87 -9.36
N ASP A 397 6.62 -3.85 -9.01
CA ASP A 397 6.33 -5.27 -9.23
C ASP A 397 5.14 -5.75 -8.40
N VAL A 398 5.05 -5.36 -7.11
CA VAL A 398 3.93 -5.71 -6.23
C VAL A 398 2.64 -5.06 -6.73
N ARG A 399 2.73 -3.83 -7.24
CA ARG A 399 1.55 -3.15 -7.83
C ARG A 399 1.09 -3.85 -9.08
N ALA A 400 1.99 -4.08 -10.02
CA ALA A 400 1.67 -4.74 -11.28
C ALA A 400 0.96 -6.07 -11.01
N LYS A 401 1.55 -6.92 -10.18
CA LYS A 401 1.08 -8.27 -9.94
C LYS A 401 -0.21 -8.37 -9.10
N HIS A 402 -0.33 -7.57 -8.04
CA HIS A 402 -1.41 -7.75 -7.05
C HIS A 402 -2.58 -6.78 -7.22
N TYR A 403 -2.40 -5.70 -7.96
CA TYR A 403 -3.42 -4.64 -8.03
C TYR A 403 -3.80 -4.24 -9.45
N LEU A 404 -2.90 -4.40 -10.42
CA LEU A 404 -3.14 -3.98 -11.82
C LEU A 404 -3.49 -5.16 -12.73
N ASP A 405 -3.05 -6.37 -12.41
CA ASP A 405 -3.41 -7.57 -13.14
C ASP A 405 -4.80 -8.04 -12.70
N ASN A 406 -5.81 -7.24 -13.06
CA ASN A 406 -7.19 -7.62 -12.85
C ASN A 406 -8.07 -7.06 -13.98
N ASP A 407 -8.99 -7.89 -14.47
CA ASP A 407 -9.84 -7.60 -15.62
C ASP A 407 -10.74 -6.37 -15.42
N ARG A 408 -11.01 -5.98 -14.19
CA ARG A 408 -11.84 -4.81 -13.86
C ARG A 408 -11.12 -3.49 -14.09
N ILE A 409 -9.79 -3.46 -13.97
CA ILE A 409 -8.98 -2.25 -14.19
C ILE A 409 -8.47 -2.17 -15.62
N ARG A 410 -8.22 -3.30 -16.27
CA ARG A 410 -7.58 -3.36 -17.59
C ARG A 410 -8.19 -2.38 -18.61
N PRO A 411 -9.52 -2.29 -18.80
CA PRO A 411 -10.10 -1.35 -19.76
C PRO A 411 -9.78 0.13 -19.42
N PHE A 412 -9.71 0.46 -18.13
CA PHE A 412 -9.37 1.82 -17.68
C PHE A 412 -7.90 2.14 -17.89
N LEU A 413 -7.00 1.16 -17.72
CA LEU A 413 -5.57 1.32 -17.99
C LEU A 413 -5.30 1.46 -19.48
N GLU A 414 -5.94 0.64 -20.31
CA GLU A 414 -5.86 0.70 -21.76
C GLU A 414 -6.34 2.07 -22.26
N ASN A 415 -7.48 2.55 -21.81
CA ASN A 415 -7.98 3.88 -22.13
C ASN A 415 -7.04 4.99 -21.65
N ALA A 416 -6.48 4.89 -20.43
CA ALA A 416 -5.54 5.87 -19.92
C ALA A 416 -4.25 5.94 -20.77
N VAL A 417 -3.77 4.82 -21.30
CA VAL A 417 -2.63 4.77 -22.22
C VAL A 417 -2.99 5.41 -23.54
N LEU A 418 -4.15 5.07 -24.12
CA LEU A 418 -4.63 5.66 -25.37
C LEU A 418 -4.83 7.17 -25.23
N ASP A 419 -5.43 7.63 -24.14
CA ASP A 419 -5.60 9.04 -23.84
C ASP A 419 -4.26 9.77 -23.70
N ALA A 420 -3.29 9.16 -23.02
CA ALA A 420 -1.95 9.73 -22.87
C ALA A 420 -1.22 9.82 -24.23
N GLN A 421 -1.36 8.80 -25.09
CA GLN A 421 -0.82 8.82 -26.44
C GLN A 421 -1.49 9.90 -27.29
N ALA A 422 -2.83 10.00 -27.25
CA ALA A 422 -3.57 11.03 -27.98
C ALA A 422 -3.20 12.45 -27.49
N GLN A 423 -3.06 12.63 -26.16
CA GLN A 423 -2.61 13.91 -25.58
C GLN A 423 -1.19 14.26 -26.02
N ALA A 424 -0.24 13.31 -26.00
CA ALA A 424 1.13 13.53 -26.46
C ALA A 424 1.16 13.89 -27.95
N TRP A 425 0.36 13.22 -28.76
CA TRP A 425 0.22 13.49 -30.19
C TRP A 425 -0.38 14.88 -30.45
N ASN A 426 -1.49 15.20 -29.78
CA ASN A 426 -2.14 16.50 -29.89
C ASN A 426 -1.22 17.64 -29.39
N HIS A 427 -0.47 17.39 -28.32
CA HIS A 427 0.52 18.35 -27.80
C HIS A 427 1.67 18.60 -28.81
N ALA A 428 2.12 17.55 -29.51
CA ALA A 428 3.14 17.68 -30.54
C ALA A 428 2.63 18.45 -31.78
N LEU A 429 1.33 18.35 -32.09
CA LEU A 429 0.71 18.92 -33.28
C LEU A 429 0.13 20.33 -33.12
N SER A 430 -0.16 20.81 -31.90
CA SER A 430 -0.94 22.04 -31.75
C SER A 430 -0.59 22.86 -30.51
N ARG A 431 0.36 23.78 -30.67
CA ARG A 431 0.52 24.89 -29.69
C ARG A 431 -0.06 26.15 -30.31
N ARG A 432 -1.18 26.62 -29.78
CA ARG A 432 -1.86 27.82 -30.28
C ARG A 432 -1.82 28.90 -29.23
N ILE A 433 -0.63 29.48 -29.07
CA ILE A 433 -0.39 30.60 -28.17
C ILE A 433 -0.19 31.83 -29.04
N VAL A 434 -0.97 32.84 -28.76
CA VAL A 434 -0.98 34.11 -29.51
C VAL A 434 -0.61 35.25 -28.59
N ASP A 435 0.62 35.74 -28.71
CA ASP A 435 1.10 36.89 -27.95
C ASP A 435 0.72 38.18 -28.66
N LEU A 436 -0.54 38.56 -28.58
CA LEU A 436 -1.06 39.83 -29.07
C LEU A 436 -1.74 40.63 -27.97
N PRO A 437 -1.66 41.97 -28.01
CA PRO A 437 -2.48 42.84 -27.16
C PRO A 437 -3.96 42.75 -27.56
N ASN A 438 -4.88 43.08 -26.64
CA ASN A 438 -6.31 42.99 -26.91
C ASN A 438 -6.83 43.99 -27.98
N ASP A 439 -6.06 45.04 -28.22
CA ASP A 439 -6.28 46.07 -29.23
C ASP A 439 -5.42 45.89 -30.50
N ALA A 440 -5.00 44.66 -30.79
CA ALA A 440 -4.19 44.36 -31.95
C ALA A 440 -4.90 44.75 -33.25
N SER A 441 -4.12 45.28 -34.23
CA SER A 441 -4.64 45.63 -35.55
C SER A 441 -4.97 44.40 -36.38
N ASP A 442 -5.82 44.57 -37.40
CA ASP A 442 -6.19 43.48 -38.34
C ASP A 442 -4.97 42.82 -38.98
N ASP A 443 -3.93 43.60 -39.34
CA ASP A 443 -2.68 43.08 -39.88
C ASP A 443 -1.95 42.18 -38.88
N GLN A 444 -1.93 42.56 -37.61
CA GLN A 444 -1.32 41.75 -36.55
C GLN A 444 -2.10 40.46 -36.29
N VAL A 445 -3.44 40.53 -36.33
CA VAL A 445 -4.34 39.37 -36.20
C VAL A 445 -4.11 38.41 -37.38
N SER A 446 -4.03 38.93 -38.62
CA SER A 446 -3.78 38.11 -39.81
C SER A 446 -2.40 37.42 -39.77
N ALA A 447 -1.36 38.15 -39.39
CA ALA A 447 -0.02 37.57 -39.24
C ALA A 447 0.05 36.47 -38.15
N ALA A 448 -0.65 36.70 -37.05
CA ALA A 448 -0.74 35.72 -35.96
C ALA A 448 -1.57 34.49 -36.35
N ALA A 449 -2.63 34.67 -37.12
CA ALA A 449 -3.47 33.61 -37.66
C ALA A 449 -2.68 32.65 -38.55
N GLN A 450 -1.87 33.21 -39.45
CA GLN A 450 -0.97 32.44 -40.30
C GLN A 450 0.06 31.66 -39.45
N LYS A 451 0.70 32.32 -38.47
CA LYS A 451 1.72 31.69 -37.61
C LYS A 451 1.14 30.58 -36.73
N ALA A 452 -0.07 30.76 -36.21
CA ALA A 452 -0.71 29.79 -35.34
C ALA A 452 -1.55 28.74 -36.09
N GLU A 453 -1.65 28.83 -37.41
CA GLU A 453 -2.49 27.97 -38.26
C GLU A 453 -3.95 27.90 -37.79
N VAL A 454 -4.52 29.06 -37.47
CA VAL A 454 -5.92 29.23 -37.06
C VAL A 454 -6.63 30.27 -37.93
N ALA A 455 -7.94 30.27 -37.90
CA ALA A 455 -8.70 31.30 -38.61
C ALA A 455 -8.55 32.68 -37.93
N GLU A 456 -8.50 33.75 -38.70
CA GLU A 456 -8.43 35.13 -38.20
C GLU A 456 -9.61 35.43 -37.24
N ASN A 457 -10.79 34.93 -37.58
CA ASN A 457 -11.99 35.06 -36.75
C ASN A 457 -11.84 34.41 -35.37
N ASP A 458 -11.13 33.27 -35.26
CA ASP A 458 -10.89 32.60 -33.97
C ASP A 458 -10.01 33.48 -33.06
N ILE A 459 -8.98 34.15 -33.65
CA ILE A 459 -8.12 35.07 -32.88
C ILE A 459 -8.91 36.33 -32.50
N ALA A 460 -9.66 36.93 -33.42
CA ALA A 460 -10.48 38.09 -33.13
C ALA A 460 -11.48 37.84 -32.01
N THR A 461 -12.16 36.69 -32.05
CA THR A 461 -13.11 36.25 -31.02
C THR A 461 -12.41 35.97 -29.69
N ALA A 462 -11.20 35.42 -29.68
CA ALA A 462 -10.43 35.22 -28.46
C ALA A 462 -9.93 36.54 -27.85
N LEU A 463 -9.58 37.54 -28.67
CA LEU A 463 -9.22 38.87 -28.18
C LEU A 463 -10.40 39.66 -27.66
N SER A 464 -11.60 39.49 -28.26
CA SER A 464 -12.87 40.12 -27.75
C SER A 464 -13.36 39.46 -26.45
N GLY A 465 -13.03 38.21 -26.21
CA GLY A 465 -13.47 37.42 -25.05
C GLY A 465 -14.81 36.73 -25.23
N GLU A 466 -15.40 36.72 -26.42
CA GLU A 466 -16.70 36.07 -26.67
C GLU A 466 -16.70 34.56 -26.45
N GLN A 467 -15.55 33.92 -26.59
CA GLN A 467 -15.36 32.47 -26.41
C GLN A 467 -14.48 32.13 -25.21
N ASP A 468 -14.37 33.07 -24.26
CA ASP A 468 -13.57 32.84 -23.06
C ASP A 468 -14.18 31.73 -22.21
N LEU A 469 -13.36 30.73 -21.94
CA LEU A 469 -13.48 29.83 -20.82
C LEU A 469 -12.58 30.35 -19.70
N TRP A 470 -12.45 29.58 -18.65
CA TRP A 470 -11.71 30.10 -17.50
C TRP A 470 -10.20 30.30 -17.73
N LEU A 471 -9.52 29.38 -18.41
CA LEU A 471 -8.06 29.44 -18.64
C LEU A 471 -7.65 29.72 -20.09
N ALA A 472 -8.59 29.74 -21.01
CA ALA A 472 -8.32 29.95 -22.44
C ALA A 472 -9.61 30.28 -23.16
N SER A 473 -9.52 30.85 -24.36
CA SER A 473 -10.65 30.91 -25.29
C SER A 473 -10.79 29.56 -26.02
N CYS A 474 -12.02 29.12 -26.26
CA CYS A 474 -12.31 27.84 -26.91
C CYS A 474 -12.84 28.03 -28.31
N ARG A 475 -12.19 27.47 -29.33
CA ARG A 475 -12.64 27.56 -30.71
C ARG A 475 -13.86 26.72 -31.04
N ASP A 476 -14.01 25.58 -30.37
CA ASP A 476 -15.15 24.68 -30.55
C ASP A 476 -15.45 23.90 -29.26
N PHE A 477 -16.43 24.38 -28.52
CA PHE A 477 -16.82 23.83 -27.24
C PHE A 477 -17.59 22.50 -27.36
N THR A 478 -18.20 22.25 -28.53
CA THR A 478 -19.02 21.06 -28.77
C THR A 478 -18.27 19.96 -29.53
N ASN A 479 -17.04 20.23 -29.95
CA ASN A 479 -16.19 19.25 -30.62
C ASN A 479 -14.85 19.09 -29.91
N SER A 480 -14.96 18.86 -28.61
CA SER A 480 -13.80 18.62 -27.74
C SER A 480 -13.10 17.31 -28.09
N PRO A 481 -11.75 17.25 -28.03
CA PRO A 481 -11.02 15.98 -28.19
C PRO A 481 -11.25 15.02 -27.03
N PHE A 482 -11.89 15.44 -25.96
CA PHE A 482 -12.13 14.64 -24.74
C PHE A 482 -13.53 14.00 -24.73
N ASP A 483 -14.45 14.42 -25.59
CA ASP A 483 -15.84 14.02 -25.57
C ASP A 483 -16.32 13.58 -26.98
N LYS A 484 -17.51 13.05 -27.05
CA LYS A 484 -18.15 12.71 -28.34
C LYS A 484 -18.50 14.00 -29.09
N PRO A 485 -18.24 14.07 -30.41
CA PRO A 485 -18.64 15.22 -31.21
C PRO A 485 -20.12 15.58 -31.02
N GLY A 486 -20.39 16.88 -30.90
CA GLY A 486 -21.73 17.41 -30.67
C GLY A 486 -22.15 17.48 -29.20
N THR A 487 -21.30 17.05 -28.26
CA THR A 487 -21.56 17.20 -26.82
C THR A 487 -20.74 18.34 -26.21
N PRO A 488 -21.24 19.08 -25.21
CA PRO A 488 -20.47 20.08 -24.49
C PRO A 488 -19.22 19.48 -23.85
N CYS A 489 -18.11 20.22 -23.87
CA CYS A 489 -16.83 19.78 -23.32
C CYS A 489 -16.91 19.51 -21.81
N SER A 490 -16.62 18.27 -21.41
CA SER A 490 -16.58 17.85 -19.98
C SER A 490 -15.32 18.29 -19.26
N LYS A 491 -14.30 18.76 -20.00
CA LYS A 491 -12.98 19.16 -19.49
C LYS A 491 -12.71 20.65 -19.59
N ALA A 492 -13.75 21.46 -19.64
CA ALA A 492 -13.72 22.91 -19.88
C ALA A 492 -12.99 23.74 -18.81
N PHE A 493 -12.21 23.09 -17.95
CA PHE A 493 -11.46 23.74 -16.90
C PHE A 493 -9.95 23.56 -17.08
N PHE A 494 -9.28 22.66 -16.37
CA PHE A 494 -7.83 22.50 -16.60
C PHE A 494 -7.46 21.76 -17.90
N GLY A 495 -8.40 21.06 -18.48
CA GLY A 495 -8.19 20.48 -19.80
C GLY A 495 -7.85 21.54 -20.86
N CYS A 496 -8.26 22.80 -20.66
CA CYS A 496 -8.00 23.88 -21.59
C CYS A 496 -6.49 24.15 -21.79
N VAL A 497 -5.65 24.03 -20.78
CA VAL A 497 -4.21 24.30 -20.92
C VAL A 497 -3.46 23.28 -21.80
N VAL A 498 -4.07 22.12 -22.05
CA VAL A 498 -3.52 21.06 -22.92
C VAL A 498 -4.40 20.75 -24.13
N CYS A 499 -5.46 21.52 -24.35
CA CYS A 499 -6.47 21.26 -25.38
C CYS A 499 -6.06 21.87 -26.74
N PRO A 500 -6.17 21.11 -27.86
CA PRO A 500 -5.92 21.67 -29.19
C PRO A 500 -6.96 22.72 -29.62
N ASN A 501 -8.15 22.74 -29.02
CA ASN A 501 -9.15 23.77 -29.29
C ASN A 501 -8.94 25.05 -28.48
N ALA A 502 -8.03 25.02 -27.52
CA ALA A 502 -7.72 26.20 -26.73
C ALA A 502 -6.85 27.20 -27.50
N LEU A 503 -7.19 28.45 -27.40
CA LEU A 503 -6.42 29.58 -27.86
C LEU A 503 -6.03 30.42 -26.64
N ILE A 504 -4.73 30.49 -26.36
CA ILE A 504 -4.19 31.21 -25.21
C ILE A 504 -3.64 32.54 -25.67
N THR A 505 -4.18 33.62 -25.16
CA THR A 505 -3.80 35.01 -25.46
C THR A 505 -3.31 35.70 -24.18
N ARG A 506 -2.81 36.94 -24.30
CA ARG A 506 -2.47 37.78 -23.12
C ARG A 506 -3.64 37.92 -22.15
N ARG A 507 -4.87 37.92 -22.67
CA ARG A 507 -6.09 37.99 -21.88
C ARG A 507 -6.25 36.83 -20.88
N SER A 508 -5.81 35.64 -21.27
CA SER A 508 -5.88 34.43 -20.44
C SER A 508 -4.82 34.36 -19.33
N LEU A 509 -3.73 35.13 -19.45
CA LEU A 509 -2.60 35.03 -18.55
C LEU A 509 -2.92 35.28 -17.08
N PRO A 510 -3.71 36.28 -16.68
CA PRO A 510 -4.05 36.48 -15.26
C PRO A 510 -4.73 35.25 -14.64
N ALA A 511 -5.66 34.62 -15.35
CA ALA A 511 -6.34 33.41 -14.87
C ALA A 511 -5.38 32.21 -14.80
N ILE A 512 -4.53 32.04 -15.81
CA ILE A 512 -3.50 30.97 -15.84
C ILE A 512 -2.50 31.13 -14.68
N LEU A 513 -2.03 32.33 -14.41
CA LEU A 513 -1.09 32.63 -13.32
C LEU A 513 -1.75 32.45 -11.94
N GLY A 514 -2.97 32.89 -11.80
CA GLY A 514 -3.77 32.67 -10.59
C GLY A 514 -3.98 31.18 -10.34
N PHE A 515 -4.30 30.41 -11.37
CA PHE A 515 -4.43 28.95 -11.28
C PHE A 515 -3.09 28.29 -10.92
N ARG A 516 -1.97 28.68 -11.54
CA ARG A 516 -0.64 28.18 -11.17
C ARG A 516 -0.36 28.41 -9.68
N ALA A 517 -0.57 29.63 -9.19
CA ALA A 517 -0.37 29.97 -7.78
C ALA A 517 -1.27 29.16 -6.85
N HIS A 518 -2.53 28.89 -7.25
CA HIS A 518 -3.42 28.01 -6.51
C HIS A 518 -2.89 26.58 -6.44
N VAL A 519 -2.47 26.02 -7.56
CA VAL A 519 -1.93 24.66 -7.67
C VAL A 519 -0.63 24.51 -6.86
N GLU A 520 0.22 25.54 -6.83
CA GLU A 520 1.45 25.56 -6.03
C GLU A 520 1.13 25.55 -4.52
N ARG A 521 0.15 26.32 -4.05
CA ARG A 521 -0.30 26.25 -2.65
C ARG A 521 -0.84 24.86 -2.28
N ARG A 522 -1.63 24.24 -3.19
CA ARG A 522 -2.15 22.89 -2.95
C ARG A 522 -1.06 21.83 -2.84
N ARG A 523 0.13 22.09 -3.36
CA ARG A 523 1.28 21.18 -3.26
C ARG A 523 1.73 20.96 -1.83
N ASP A 524 1.62 22.00 -0.99
CA ASP A 524 2.00 21.93 0.42
C ASP A 524 0.90 21.29 1.29
N GLU A 525 -0.35 21.29 0.80
CA GLU A 525 -1.52 20.80 1.52
C GLU A 525 -1.82 19.32 1.25
N MET A 526 -1.32 18.76 0.15
CA MET A 526 -1.63 17.40 -0.30
C MET A 526 -0.35 16.60 -0.59
N GLY A 527 -0.46 15.27 -0.58
CA GLY A 527 0.67 14.40 -0.87
C GLY A 527 1.24 14.60 -2.27
N SER A 528 2.57 14.61 -2.39
CA SER A 528 3.26 14.82 -3.67
C SER A 528 2.77 13.92 -4.83
N PRO A 529 2.48 12.62 -4.63
CA PRO A 529 1.94 11.79 -5.71
C PRO A 529 0.52 12.17 -6.14
N GLU A 530 -0.32 12.60 -5.22
CA GLU A 530 -1.69 13.02 -5.49
C GLU A 530 -1.71 14.37 -6.22
N TRP A 531 -0.88 15.31 -5.78
CA TRP A 531 -0.69 16.58 -6.46
C TRP A 531 -0.21 16.39 -7.89
N GLU A 532 0.81 15.53 -8.08
CA GLU A 532 1.38 15.25 -9.39
C GLU A 532 0.34 14.66 -10.36
N ALA A 533 -0.52 13.79 -9.86
CA ALA A 533 -1.57 13.18 -10.67
C ALA A 533 -2.68 14.15 -11.07
N LEU A 534 -3.05 15.05 -10.17
CA LEU A 534 -4.15 15.99 -10.41
C LEU A 534 -3.69 17.23 -11.19
N TYR A 535 -2.54 17.79 -10.81
CA TYR A 535 -2.12 19.11 -11.26
C TYR A 535 -0.80 19.13 -12.01
N GLY A 536 0.05 18.11 -11.83
CA GLY A 536 1.42 18.12 -12.33
C GLY A 536 1.53 18.36 -13.83
N ALA A 537 0.63 17.78 -14.63
CA ALA A 537 0.62 17.99 -16.09
C ALA A 537 0.28 19.44 -16.44
N ALA A 538 -0.77 20.01 -15.85
CA ALA A 538 -1.19 21.39 -16.10
C ALA A 538 -0.13 22.39 -15.60
N TRP A 539 0.45 22.14 -14.44
CA TRP A 539 1.52 22.99 -13.90
C TRP A 539 2.76 23.02 -14.80
N ARG A 540 3.20 21.86 -15.28
CA ARG A 540 4.35 21.77 -16.21
C ARG A 540 4.05 22.51 -17.52
N GLU A 541 2.86 22.31 -18.06
CA GLU A 541 2.46 22.97 -19.31
C GLU A 541 2.45 24.49 -19.16
N ILE A 542 1.85 25.00 -18.08
CA ILE A 542 1.85 26.44 -17.80
C ILE A 542 3.28 26.95 -17.65
N THR A 543 4.09 26.29 -16.82
CA THR A 543 5.40 26.82 -16.43
C THR A 543 6.45 26.71 -17.54
N HIS A 544 6.43 25.61 -18.29
CA HIS A 544 7.50 25.30 -19.23
C HIS A 544 7.12 25.47 -20.71
N ALA A 545 5.83 25.50 -21.03
CA ALA A 545 5.40 25.62 -22.41
C ALA A 545 4.63 26.93 -22.71
N ILE A 546 3.73 27.35 -21.81
CA ILE A 546 2.89 28.55 -22.06
C ILE A 546 3.63 29.83 -21.69
N LEU A 547 4.05 29.98 -20.45
CA LEU A 547 4.65 31.24 -19.97
C LEU A 547 5.91 31.68 -20.76
N PRO A 548 6.80 30.77 -21.19
CA PRO A 548 7.97 31.17 -21.97
C PRO A 548 7.65 31.75 -23.37
N GLN A 549 6.41 31.66 -23.85
CA GLN A 549 5.99 32.20 -25.13
C GLN A 549 5.62 33.70 -25.06
N PHE A 550 5.48 34.24 -23.83
CA PHE A 550 5.20 35.65 -23.60
C PHE A 550 6.43 36.36 -23.05
N ASP A 551 6.54 37.64 -23.36
CA ASP A 551 7.63 38.46 -22.83
C ASP A 551 7.48 38.66 -21.29
N GLN A 552 8.60 38.88 -20.60
CA GLN A 552 8.64 39.00 -19.14
C GLN A 552 7.80 40.16 -18.62
N ARG A 553 7.63 41.23 -19.35
CA ARG A 553 6.84 42.38 -18.96
C ARG A 553 5.36 42.02 -18.96
N THR A 554 4.90 41.39 -20.03
CA THR A 554 3.51 40.91 -20.16
C THR A 554 3.16 39.93 -19.04
N VAL A 555 4.08 39.01 -18.69
CA VAL A 555 3.87 38.07 -17.58
C VAL A 555 3.80 38.82 -16.23
N ALA A 556 4.69 39.78 -15.97
CA ALA A 556 4.69 40.56 -14.73
C ALA A 556 3.43 41.44 -14.57
N GLU A 557 2.94 42.04 -15.65
CA GLU A 557 1.67 42.77 -15.66
C GLU A 557 0.49 41.85 -15.35
N ALA A 558 0.44 40.67 -15.96
CA ALA A 558 -0.58 39.67 -15.70
C ALA A 558 -0.50 39.09 -14.27
N GLU A 559 0.68 38.91 -13.69
CA GLU A 559 0.85 38.52 -12.28
C GLU A 559 0.28 39.56 -11.30
N THR A 560 0.42 40.83 -11.63
CA THR A 560 -0.14 41.91 -10.82
C THR A 560 -1.67 41.85 -10.81
N ILE A 561 -2.28 41.60 -11.95
CA ILE A 561 -3.72 41.42 -12.09
C ILE A 561 -4.17 40.13 -11.35
N ALA A 562 -3.42 39.04 -11.52
CA ALA A 562 -3.74 37.74 -10.92
C ALA A 562 -3.79 37.79 -9.39
N ARG A 563 -2.94 38.60 -8.74
CA ARG A 563 -2.98 38.79 -7.26
C ARG A 563 -4.27 39.44 -6.76
N GLY A 564 -4.93 40.21 -7.58
CA GLY A 564 -6.24 40.82 -7.26
C GLY A 564 -7.47 39.96 -7.59
N LEU A 565 -7.24 38.84 -8.28
CA LEU A 565 -8.32 37.91 -8.63
C LEU A 565 -8.61 36.96 -7.48
N ASP A 566 -9.82 37.05 -6.94
CA ASP A 566 -10.31 36.06 -5.97
C ASP A 566 -10.70 34.79 -6.74
N MET A 567 -9.83 33.80 -6.68
CA MET A 567 -9.98 32.56 -7.45
C MET A 567 -10.97 31.63 -6.76
N HIS A 568 -12.22 31.75 -7.12
CA HIS A 568 -13.25 30.76 -6.76
C HIS A 568 -13.18 29.57 -7.73
N LEU A 569 -12.64 28.45 -7.24
CA LEU A 569 -12.71 27.20 -8.00
C LEU A 569 -14.15 26.71 -8.08
N PRO A 570 -14.57 26.14 -9.23
CA PRO A 570 -15.87 25.50 -9.33
C PRO A 570 -16.02 24.41 -8.26
N PRO A 571 -17.24 24.25 -7.68
CA PRO A 571 -17.50 23.27 -6.63
C PRO A 571 -17.11 21.83 -6.99
N GLU A 572 -17.15 21.49 -8.29
CA GLU A 572 -16.78 20.18 -8.82
C GLU A 572 -15.29 19.86 -8.61
N MET A 573 -14.48 20.86 -8.32
CA MET A 573 -13.04 20.73 -8.12
C MET A 573 -12.65 20.71 -6.65
N LEU A 574 -13.59 20.97 -5.78
CA LEU A 574 -13.41 20.89 -4.33
C LEU A 574 -13.77 19.51 -3.79
N GLN A 575 -14.26 18.61 -4.64
CA GLN A 575 -14.56 17.21 -4.37
C GLN A 575 -13.38 16.34 -4.82
#